data_431ce2bbdf22e06286aaff53dba36671
#
_entry.id   431ce2bbdf22e06286aaff53dba36671
#
_cell.length_a   1.000
_cell.length_b   1.000
_cell.length_c   1.000
_cell.angle_alpha   90.00
_cell.angle_beta   90.00
_cell.angle_gamma   90.00
#
_symmetry.space_group_name_H-M   'P 1'
#
loop_
_entity.id
_entity.type
_entity.pdbx_description
1 polymer ?
#
loop_
_entity_poly.entity_id
_entity_poly.type
_entity_poly.pdbx_seq_one_letter_code
_entity_poly.pdbx_strand_id
1 'polypeptide(L)'
;MKRLLLSFLFTVAFGSCAFEVGEDELCFVGDSITYLWDLEYYFPNYITHKHAVSGAGLKQLDSWDVSDCKGRTTILLIGTNDIGYWKSTADGIERLREDYKDRFIKSAKRIGGKPMLIVSILPRNEWGKQDSLVNENIRAQNGVLRRSLKDIPDWEFVDVFDLFLDKGLQIREDLFKDGLHPND
;
A
#
# COMPACT_ATOMS: atom_id res chain seq x y z
N MET A 1 7.22 21.78 -3.84
CA MET A 1 6.46 20.85 -4.68
C MET A 1 6.36 19.44 -4.08
N LYS A 2 7.33 18.96 -3.29
CA LYS A 2 7.35 17.63 -2.64
C LYS A 2 6.23 17.41 -1.61
N ARG A 3 5.77 18.47 -0.94
CA ARG A 3 4.69 18.44 0.08
C ARG A 3 3.28 18.11 -0.46
N LEU A 4 3.10 18.15 -1.79
CA LEU A 4 1.77 18.02 -2.40
C LEU A 4 1.29 16.59 -2.56
N LEU A 5 2.19 15.60 -2.71
CA LEU A 5 1.80 14.24 -3.09
C LEU A 5 1.19 13.45 -1.93
N LEU A 6 1.79 13.54 -0.75
CA LEU A 6 1.27 12.84 0.43
C LEU A 6 0.05 13.54 1.05
N SER A 7 0.02 14.90 1.05
CA SER A 7 -1.23 15.64 1.33
C SER A 7 -2.33 15.31 0.34
N PHE A 8 -1.98 15.10 -0.94
CA PHE A 8 -2.93 14.73 -1.99
C PHE A 8 -3.51 13.33 -1.79
N LEU A 9 -2.72 12.37 -1.32
CA LEU A 9 -3.18 11.04 -0.91
C LEU A 9 -4.29 11.14 0.15
N PHE A 10 -4.11 12.01 1.13
CA PHE A 10 -5.09 12.20 2.19
C PHE A 10 -6.34 12.95 1.67
N THR A 11 -6.16 13.95 0.82
CA THR A 11 -7.28 14.73 0.26
C THR A 11 -8.10 13.92 -0.74
N VAL A 12 -7.46 13.04 -1.53
CA VAL A 12 -8.16 12.14 -2.47
C VAL A 12 -8.90 11.03 -1.73
N ALA A 13 -8.29 10.44 -0.68
CA ALA A 13 -8.92 9.40 0.12
C ALA A 13 -10.11 9.91 0.93
N PHE A 14 -10.03 11.13 1.45
CA PHE A 14 -11.11 11.71 2.28
C PHE A 14 -12.06 12.66 1.54
N GLY A 15 -11.70 13.14 0.34
CA GLY A 15 -12.52 14.07 -0.45
C GLY A 15 -13.66 13.40 -1.23
N SER A 16 -13.64 12.08 -1.40
CA SER A 16 -14.64 11.35 -2.19
C SER A 16 -15.56 10.46 -1.36
N CYS A 17 -15.26 10.21 -0.10
CA CYS A 17 -16.09 9.42 0.81
C CYS A 17 -16.40 10.24 2.06
N ALA A 18 -17.68 10.30 2.43
CA ALA A 18 -18.13 10.83 3.71
C ALA A 18 -17.83 9.82 4.84
N PHE A 19 -16.55 9.40 4.96
CA PHE A 19 -16.11 8.71 6.16
C PHE A 19 -15.90 9.76 7.24
N GLU A 20 -16.74 9.75 8.26
CA GLU A 20 -16.40 10.40 9.52
C GLU A 20 -15.16 9.68 10.04
N VAL A 21 -14.00 10.34 9.98
CA VAL A 21 -12.79 9.91 10.70
C VAL A 21 -13.15 10.07 12.18
N GLY A 22 -13.71 9.03 12.74
CA GLY A 22 -13.97 8.94 14.17
C GLY A 22 -12.63 8.66 14.85
N GLU A 23 -12.27 9.54 15.75
CA GLU A 23 -11.11 9.48 16.64
C GLU A 23 -9.81 10.03 16.03
N ASP A 24 -9.06 10.74 16.87
CA ASP A 24 -7.75 11.33 16.58
C ASP A 24 -6.62 10.27 16.45
N GLU A 25 -6.96 9.01 16.18
CA GLU A 25 -6.04 7.89 16.14
C GLU A 25 -6.04 7.18 14.78
N LEU A 26 -4.84 7.02 14.20
CA LEU A 26 -4.61 6.33 12.94
C LEU A 26 -3.68 5.14 13.12
N CYS A 27 -3.99 4.04 12.46
CA CYS A 27 -3.13 2.88 12.43
C CYS A 27 -2.48 2.72 11.04
N PHE A 28 -1.17 2.51 11.00
CA PHE A 28 -0.40 2.32 9.78
C PHE A 28 0.25 0.95 9.79
N VAL A 29 -0.08 0.12 8.80
CA VAL A 29 0.44 -1.25 8.70
C VAL A 29 1.14 -1.42 7.36
N GLY A 30 2.38 -1.93 7.36
CA GLY A 30 3.08 -2.10 6.09
C GLY A 30 4.52 -2.56 6.14
N ASP A 31 5.19 -2.42 5.02
CA ASP A 31 6.59 -2.80 4.82
C ASP A 31 7.56 -1.62 5.05
N SER A 32 8.72 -1.62 4.38
CA SER A 32 9.74 -0.57 4.50
C SER A 32 9.23 0.81 4.09
N ILE A 33 8.27 0.90 3.18
CA ILE A 33 7.72 2.19 2.75
C ILE A 33 6.97 2.84 3.91
N THR A 34 6.12 2.07 4.60
CA THR A 34 5.43 2.53 5.81
C THR A 34 6.41 2.76 6.97
N TYR A 35 7.42 1.89 7.12
CA TYR A 35 8.43 2.02 8.18
C TYR A 35 9.19 3.34 8.09
N LEU A 36 9.59 3.76 6.88
CA LEU A 36 10.35 4.98 6.61
C LEU A 36 9.47 6.24 6.57
N TRP A 37 8.15 6.10 6.58
CA TRP A 37 7.25 7.24 6.54
C TRP A 37 7.26 8.01 7.86
N ASP A 38 7.55 9.31 7.81
CA ASP A 38 7.54 10.22 8.97
C ASP A 38 6.10 10.60 9.34
N LEU A 39 5.44 9.73 10.12
CA LEU A 39 4.03 9.92 10.47
C LEU A 39 3.81 11.13 11.37
N GLU A 40 4.74 11.46 12.24
CA GLU A 40 4.62 12.63 13.13
C GLU A 40 4.62 13.93 12.32
N TYR A 41 5.44 13.98 11.28
CA TYR A 41 5.50 15.14 10.38
C TYR A 41 4.26 15.29 9.52
N TYR A 42 3.73 14.18 8.96
CA TYR A 42 2.61 14.22 8.03
C TYR A 42 1.25 14.23 8.71
N PHE A 43 1.14 13.69 9.93
CA PHE A 43 -0.09 13.56 10.70
C PHE A 43 0.02 14.16 12.10
N PRO A 44 0.46 15.46 12.23
CA PRO A 44 0.79 16.06 13.52
C PRO A 44 -0.40 16.22 14.48
N ASN A 45 -1.62 16.08 13.97
CA ASN A 45 -2.85 16.22 14.76
C ASN A 45 -3.48 14.88 15.14
N TYR A 46 -2.78 13.75 14.83
CA TYR A 46 -3.28 12.40 15.10
C TYR A 46 -2.32 11.63 15.99
N ILE A 47 -2.87 10.77 16.82
CA ILE A 47 -2.11 9.72 17.49
C ILE A 47 -1.89 8.60 16.45
N THR A 48 -0.64 8.27 16.15
CA THR A 48 -0.33 7.28 15.12
C THR A 48 0.24 6.01 15.73
N HIS A 49 -0.34 4.87 15.34
CA HIS A 49 0.13 3.52 15.67
C HIS A 49 0.82 2.94 14.43
N LYS A 50 2.11 2.67 14.49
CA LYS A 50 2.89 2.18 13.35
C LYS A 50 3.31 0.72 13.54
N HIS A 51 2.80 -0.15 12.69
CA HIS A 51 3.18 -1.57 12.57
C HIS A 51 3.82 -1.80 11.20
N ALA A 52 5.12 -1.58 11.12
CA ALA A 52 5.83 -1.67 9.87
C ALA A 52 7.22 -2.26 10.06
N VAL A 53 7.62 -3.14 9.14
CA VAL A 53 8.94 -3.80 9.18
C VAL A 53 9.57 -3.76 7.79
N SER A 54 10.82 -3.29 7.72
CA SER A 54 11.58 -3.25 6.47
C SER A 54 11.73 -4.64 5.86
N GLY A 55 11.45 -4.76 4.57
CA GLY A 55 11.54 -6.02 3.83
C GLY A 55 10.38 -7.00 4.07
N ALA A 56 9.38 -6.62 4.87
CA ALA A 56 8.26 -7.52 5.14
C ALA A 56 7.33 -7.68 3.94
N GLY A 57 6.79 -8.90 3.80
CA GLY A 57 5.67 -9.22 2.93
C GLY A 57 4.49 -9.75 3.74
N LEU A 58 3.42 -10.17 3.05
CA LEU A 58 2.19 -10.64 3.67
C LEU A 58 2.39 -11.82 4.62
N LYS A 59 3.39 -12.68 4.34
CA LYS A 59 3.66 -13.84 5.19
C LYS A 59 4.12 -13.42 6.59
N GLN A 60 4.96 -12.40 6.68
CA GLN A 60 5.44 -11.88 7.95
C GLN A 60 4.33 -11.14 8.70
N LEU A 61 3.47 -10.42 8.00
CA LEU A 61 2.33 -9.71 8.58
C LEU A 61 1.43 -10.64 9.41
N ASP A 62 1.27 -11.90 9.02
CA ASP A 62 0.43 -12.88 9.72
C ASP A 62 0.83 -13.10 11.21
N SER A 63 2.09 -12.83 11.56
CA SER A 63 2.63 -13.01 12.92
C SER A 63 2.64 -11.73 13.78
N TRP A 64 2.27 -10.56 13.23
CA TRP A 64 2.35 -9.31 13.98
C TRP A 64 1.17 -9.13 14.93
N ASP A 65 1.46 -8.57 16.11
CA ASP A 65 0.42 -8.03 16.97
C ASP A 65 0.02 -6.66 16.41
N VAL A 66 -1.20 -6.57 15.93
CA VAL A 66 -1.84 -5.37 15.36
C VAL A 66 -3.21 -5.16 16.01
N SER A 67 -3.37 -5.66 17.23
CA SER A 67 -4.66 -5.64 17.94
C SER A 67 -5.17 -4.24 18.24
N ASP A 68 -4.26 -3.30 18.38
CA ASP A 68 -4.56 -1.87 18.56
C ASP A 68 -5.11 -1.18 17.30
N CYS A 69 -4.93 -1.78 16.11
CA CYS A 69 -5.57 -1.27 14.88
C CYS A 69 -7.06 -1.57 14.80
N LYS A 70 -7.56 -2.51 15.61
CA LYS A 70 -8.94 -2.97 15.51
C LYS A 70 -9.95 -1.84 15.78
N GLY A 71 -10.81 -1.59 14.80
CA GLY A 71 -11.83 -0.53 14.87
C GLY A 71 -11.32 0.87 14.57
N ARG A 72 -10.01 1.08 14.45
CA ARG A 72 -9.41 2.37 14.07
C ARG A 72 -9.30 2.54 12.56
N THR A 73 -9.28 3.78 12.12
CA THR A 73 -8.89 4.10 10.73
C THR A 73 -7.50 3.54 10.47
N THR A 74 -7.41 2.60 9.54
CA THR A 74 -6.16 1.90 9.24
C THR A 74 -5.71 2.12 7.81
N ILE A 75 -4.47 2.51 7.63
CA ILE A 75 -3.79 2.64 6.34
C ILE A 75 -2.90 1.40 6.15
N LEU A 76 -3.20 0.58 5.13
CA LEU A 76 -2.47 -0.64 4.81
C LEU A 76 -1.73 -0.50 3.49
N LEU A 77 -0.40 -0.54 3.53
CA LEU A 77 0.48 -0.51 2.36
C LEU A 77 1.51 -1.64 2.46
N ILE A 78 1.30 -2.74 1.75
CA ILE A 78 2.19 -3.91 1.76
C ILE A 78 2.10 -4.64 0.42
N GLY A 79 3.18 -5.32 0.03
CA GLY A 79 3.17 -6.19 -1.14
C GLY A 79 4.33 -6.00 -2.09
N THR A 80 5.09 -4.92 -1.97
CA THR A 80 6.24 -4.69 -2.85
C THR A 80 7.28 -5.80 -2.75
N ASN A 81 7.44 -6.40 -1.56
CA ASN A 81 8.36 -7.51 -1.33
C ASN A 81 7.82 -8.88 -1.76
N ASP A 82 6.51 -9.00 -1.99
CA ASP A 82 5.90 -10.25 -2.45
C ASP A 82 5.93 -10.38 -3.98
N ILE A 83 5.64 -9.30 -4.71
CA ILE A 83 5.28 -9.35 -6.14
C ILE A 83 6.50 -9.22 -7.06
N GLY A 84 7.55 -8.52 -6.64
CA GLY A 84 8.68 -8.16 -7.50
C GLY A 84 9.43 -9.34 -8.12
N TYR A 85 9.31 -10.52 -7.57
CA TYR A 85 10.07 -11.71 -7.99
C TYR A 85 9.22 -12.78 -8.66
N TRP A 86 8.00 -12.47 -9.06
CA TRP A 86 7.14 -13.43 -9.72
C TRP A 86 7.65 -13.74 -11.14
N LYS A 87 8.38 -14.83 -11.25
CA LYS A 87 8.84 -15.40 -12.51
C LYS A 87 8.16 -16.76 -12.68
N SER A 88 7.15 -16.83 -13.53
CA SER A 88 6.42 -18.07 -13.78
C SER A 88 5.80 -18.06 -15.19
N THR A 89 5.24 -19.21 -15.59
CA THR A 89 4.33 -19.28 -16.74
C THR A 89 3.08 -18.44 -16.47
N ALA A 90 2.34 -18.07 -17.51
CA ALA A 90 1.13 -17.26 -17.38
C ALA A 90 0.14 -17.86 -16.36
N ASP A 91 -0.09 -19.18 -16.39
CA ASP A 91 -0.97 -19.88 -15.43
C ASP A 91 -0.40 -19.84 -14.02
N GLY A 92 0.92 -19.92 -13.86
CA GLY A 92 1.59 -19.83 -12.56
C GLY A 92 1.46 -18.43 -11.97
N ILE A 93 1.60 -17.38 -12.78
CA ILE A 93 1.41 -16.00 -12.32
C ILE A 93 -0.03 -15.76 -11.87
N GLU A 94 -1.02 -16.28 -12.58
CA GLU A 94 -2.42 -16.10 -12.18
C GLU A 94 -2.72 -16.76 -10.84
N ARG A 95 -2.21 -17.97 -10.58
CA ARG A 95 -2.30 -18.61 -9.27
C ARG A 95 -1.64 -17.78 -8.18
N LEU A 96 -0.44 -17.24 -8.43
CA LEU A 96 0.24 -16.36 -7.46
C LEU A 96 -0.58 -15.12 -7.14
N ARG A 97 -1.27 -14.54 -8.13
CA ARG A 97 -2.15 -13.38 -7.93
C ARG A 97 -3.35 -13.72 -7.06
N GLU A 98 -3.99 -14.85 -7.30
CA GLU A 98 -5.14 -15.30 -6.51
C GLU A 98 -4.71 -15.65 -5.08
N ASP A 99 -3.63 -16.42 -4.90
CA ASP A 99 -3.09 -16.76 -3.59
C ASP A 99 -2.70 -15.51 -2.79
N TYR A 100 -2.10 -14.51 -3.45
CA TYR A 100 -1.77 -13.23 -2.84
C TYR A 100 -3.04 -12.49 -2.40
N LYS A 101 -4.03 -12.37 -3.27
CA LYS A 101 -5.32 -11.72 -2.99
C LYS A 101 -6.00 -12.36 -1.77
N ASP A 102 -6.10 -13.69 -1.75
CA ASP A 102 -6.79 -14.40 -0.66
C ASP A 102 -6.07 -14.20 0.68
N ARG A 103 -4.73 -14.27 0.67
CA ARG A 103 -3.92 -13.97 1.85
C ARG A 103 -4.08 -12.52 2.28
N PHE A 104 -4.04 -11.58 1.34
CA PHE A 104 -4.22 -10.15 1.61
C PHE A 104 -5.55 -9.89 2.32
N ILE A 105 -6.65 -10.40 1.78
CA ILE A 105 -7.99 -10.24 2.37
C ILE A 105 -8.05 -10.86 3.76
N LYS A 106 -7.45 -12.03 3.96
CA LYS A 106 -7.39 -12.70 5.27
C LYS A 106 -6.62 -11.84 6.28
N SER A 107 -5.44 -11.34 5.91
CA SER A 107 -4.61 -10.50 6.79
C SER A 107 -5.31 -9.17 7.12
N ALA A 108 -5.91 -8.50 6.13
CA ALA A 108 -6.64 -7.26 6.33
C ALA A 108 -7.86 -7.45 7.25
N LYS A 109 -8.62 -8.55 7.12
CA LYS A 109 -9.69 -8.90 8.05
C LYS A 109 -9.19 -9.12 9.47
N ARG A 110 -8.02 -9.71 9.65
CA ARG A 110 -7.40 -9.94 10.97
C ARG A 110 -6.99 -8.60 11.62
N ILE A 111 -6.45 -7.66 10.86
CA ILE A 111 -6.14 -6.31 11.35
C ILE A 111 -7.43 -5.64 11.88
N GLY A 112 -8.52 -5.74 11.14
CA GLY A 112 -9.84 -5.29 11.61
C GLY A 112 -9.99 -3.78 11.71
N GLY A 113 -9.20 -3.00 10.96
CA GLY A 113 -9.35 -1.55 10.86
C GLY A 113 -10.70 -1.15 10.27
N LYS A 114 -11.25 -0.02 10.74
CA LYS A 114 -12.51 0.55 10.27
C LYS A 114 -12.50 2.07 10.41
N PRO A 115 -12.54 2.81 9.28
CA PRO A 115 -12.36 2.33 7.91
C PRO A 115 -10.94 1.79 7.65
N MET A 116 -10.81 0.96 6.61
CA MET A 116 -9.51 0.50 6.14
C MET A 116 -9.21 1.09 4.76
N LEU A 117 -8.16 1.88 4.68
CA LEU A 117 -7.64 2.45 3.44
C LEU A 117 -6.50 1.58 2.93
N ILE A 118 -6.73 0.90 1.82
CA ILE A 118 -5.76 0.00 1.22
C ILE A 118 -5.08 0.73 0.08
N VAL A 119 -3.84 1.12 0.30
CA VAL A 119 -3.04 1.85 -0.70
C VAL A 119 -2.49 0.85 -1.73
N SER A 120 -2.60 1.20 -3.01
CA SER A 120 -2.02 0.39 -4.09
C SER A 120 -0.53 0.18 -3.88
N ILE A 121 -0.04 -1.00 -4.23
CA ILE A 121 1.40 -1.30 -4.23
C ILE A 121 2.06 -0.36 -5.23
N LEU A 122 3.13 0.34 -4.81
CA LEU A 122 3.81 1.35 -5.62
C LEU A 122 4.64 0.72 -6.73
N PRO A 123 4.83 1.42 -7.86
CA PRO A 123 5.80 0.98 -8.87
C PRO A 123 7.21 1.12 -8.33
N ARG A 124 8.13 0.33 -8.86
CA ARG A 124 9.52 0.35 -8.44
C ARG A 124 10.49 0.02 -9.58
N ASN A 125 11.74 0.40 -9.41
CA ASN A 125 12.85 -0.12 -10.19
C ASN A 125 13.51 -1.27 -9.44
N GLU A 126 14.01 -2.25 -10.17
CA GLU A 126 14.79 -3.32 -9.57
C GLU A 126 16.28 -2.96 -9.66
N TRP A 127 16.90 -2.70 -8.48
CA TRP A 127 18.35 -2.42 -8.38
C TRP A 127 18.83 -1.28 -9.30
N GLY A 128 18.05 -0.20 -9.41
CA GLY A 128 18.38 0.96 -10.27
C GLY A 128 18.18 0.70 -11.77
N LYS A 129 17.57 -0.42 -12.14
CA LYS A 129 17.15 -0.72 -13.51
C LYS A 129 15.65 -0.72 -13.61
N GLN A 130 15.14 -0.06 -14.61
CA GLN A 130 13.72 -0.14 -14.92
C GLN A 130 13.38 -1.55 -15.37
N ASP A 131 12.50 -2.23 -14.64
CA ASP A 131 11.97 -3.53 -15.00
C ASP A 131 10.46 -3.40 -15.27
N SER A 132 10.12 -3.34 -16.56
CA SER A 132 8.72 -3.22 -17.00
C SER A 132 7.89 -4.39 -16.50
N LEU A 133 8.45 -5.61 -16.45
CA LEU A 133 7.74 -6.81 -16.03
C LEU A 133 7.32 -6.73 -14.54
N VAL A 134 8.18 -6.20 -13.69
CA VAL A 134 7.83 -5.99 -12.27
C VAL A 134 6.66 -5.05 -12.14
N ASN A 135 6.70 -3.90 -12.81
CA ASN A 135 5.64 -2.91 -12.74
C ASN A 135 4.35 -3.36 -13.43
N GLU A 136 4.43 -4.15 -14.49
CA GLU A 136 3.26 -4.81 -15.08
C GLU A 136 2.59 -5.79 -14.11
N ASN A 137 3.38 -6.60 -13.39
CA ASN A 137 2.87 -7.51 -12.36
C ASN A 137 2.23 -6.76 -11.19
N ILE A 138 2.86 -5.68 -10.73
CA ILE A 138 2.30 -4.83 -9.65
C ILE A 138 0.97 -4.20 -10.12
N ARG A 139 0.94 -3.60 -11.31
CA ARG A 139 -0.28 -3.01 -11.88
C ARG A 139 -1.41 -4.04 -11.99
N ALA A 140 -1.11 -5.22 -12.50
CA ALA A 140 -2.09 -6.30 -12.63
C ALA A 140 -2.62 -6.74 -11.26
N GLN A 141 -1.74 -6.87 -10.26
CA GLN A 141 -2.13 -7.23 -8.89
C GLN A 141 -2.97 -6.13 -8.22
N ASN A 142 -2.61 -4.87 -8.38
CA ASN A 142 -3.43 -3.74 -7.93
C ASN A 142 -4.83 -3.80 -8.55
N GLY A 143 -4.93 -4.14 -9.83
CA GLY A 143 -6.21 -4.36 -10.51
C GLY A 143 -7.03 -5.50 -9.92
N VAL A 144 -6.39 -6.62 -9.52
CA VAL A 144 -7.05 -7.74 -8.83
C VAL A 144 -7.57 -7.28 -7.47
N LEU A 145 -6.74 -6.63 -6.66
CA LEU A 145 -7.12 -6.13 -5.34
C LEU A 145 -8.30 -5.16 -5.46
N ARG A 146 -8.21 -4.13 -6.30
CA ARG A 146 -9.28 -3.14 -6.49
C ARG A 146 -10.64 -3.78 -6.79
N ARG A 147 -10.67 -4.78 -7.70
CA ARG A 147 -11.92 -5.48 -8.03
C ARG A 147 -12.46 -6.33 -6.89
N SER A 148 -11.57 -6.96 -6.14
CA SER A 148 -11.95 -7.89 -5.06
C SER A 148 -12.36 -7.18 -3.77
N LEU A 149 -11.92 -5.95 -3.56
CA LEU A 149 -12.15 -5.20 -2.33
C LEU A 149 -13.34 -4.24 -2.42
N LYS A 150 -13.81 -3.91 -3.63
CA LYS A 150 -14.81 -2.85 -3.90
C LYS A 150 -16.15 -3.01 -3.16
N ASP A 151 -16.53 -4.25 -2.85
CA ASP A 151 -17.81 -4.57 -2.21
C ASP A 151 -17.64 -4.97 -0.73
N ILE A 152 -16.45 -4.82 -0.17
CA ILE A 152 -16.21 -5.08 1.25
C ILE A 152 -16.54 -3.81 2.04
N PRO A 153 -17.53 -3.84 2.94
CA PRO A 153 -17.90 -2.67 3.73
C PRO A 153 -16.70 -2.13 4.54
N ASP A 154 -16.63 -0.82 4.69
CA ASP A 154 -15.59 -0.09 5.42
C ASP A 154 -14.18 -0.21 4.84
N TRP A 155 -14.03 -0.72 3.59
CA TRP A 155 -12.74 -0.82 2.90
C TRP A 155 -12.74 0.06 1.65
N GLU A 156 -11.65 0.80 1.48
CA GLU A 156 -11.42 1.62 0.28
C GLU A 156 -10.05 1.30 -0.32
N PHE A 157 -10.02 1.07 -1.64
CA PHE A 157 -8.78 0.90 -2.38
C PHE A 157 -8.33 2.23 -2.96
N VAL A 158 -7.25 2.78 -2.42
CA VAL A 158 -6.66 4.06 -2.81
C VAL A 158 -5.58 3.82 -3.86
N ASP A 159 -5.93 4.00 -5.14
CA ASP A 159 -5.00 3.77 -6.24
C ASP A 159 -4.11 4.98 -6.50
N VAL A 160 -2.85 4.87 -6.14
CA VAL A 160 -1.84 5.91 -6.32
C VAL A 160 -0.73 5.49 -7.28
N PHE A 161 -0.81 4.29 -7.86
CA PHE A 161 0.25 3.70 -8.66
C PHE A 161 0.71 4.63 -9.79
N ASP A 162 -0.22 5.18 -10.56
CA ASP A 162 0.09 6.02 -11.72
C ASP A 162 0.65 7.40 -11.34
N LEU A 163 0.49 7.85 -10.08
CA LEU A 163 1.06 9.11 -9.59
C LEU A 163 2.59 9.07 -9.52
N PHE A 164 3.14 7.86 -9.40
CA PHE A 164 4.57 7.60 -9.33
C PHE A 164 5.21 7.28 -10.69
N LEU A 165 4.44 7.39 -11.78
CA LEU A 165 4.91 7.20 -13.14
C LEU A 165 4.97 8.52 -13.90
N ASP A 166 5.89 8.61 -14.86
CA ASP A 166 5.93 9.68 -15.84
C ASP A 166 5.02 9.39 -17.06
N LYS A 167 5.01 10.28 -18.03
CA LYS A 167 4.24 10.12 -19.27
C LYS A 167 4.68 8.92 -20.14
N GLY A 168 5.90 8.42 -19.92
CA GLY A 168 6.44 7.24 -20.59
C GLY A 168 6.18 5.95 -19.81
N LEU A 169 5.37 5.99 -18.74
CA LEU A 169 5.07 4.88 -17.83
C LEU A 169 6.32 4.35 -17.10
N GLN A 170 7.34 5.20 -16.99
CA GLN A 170 8.52 4.91 -16.21
C GLN A 170 8.37 5.50 -14.81
N ILE A 171 9.04 4.93 -13.81
CA ILE A 171 8.98 5.52 -12.49
C ILE A 171 9.56 6.94 -12.50
N ARG A 172 8.95 7.80 -11.74
CA ARG A 172 9.45 9.16 -11.50
C ARG A 172 10.59 9.10 -10.50
N GLU A 173 11.83 9.02 -11.01
CA GLU A 173 13.04 8.91 -10.16
C GLU A 173 13.18 10.05 -9.17
N ASP A 174 12.64 11.25 -9.50
CA ASP A 174 12.60 12.40 -8.61
C ASP A 174 11.74 12.17 -7.34
N LEU A 175 10.88 11.15 -7.33
CA LEU A 175 10.03 10.80 -6.19
C LEU A 175 10.61 9.66 -5.34
N PHE A 176 11.73 9.05 -5.72
CA PHE A 176 12.30 7.91 -5.03
C PHE A 176 13.74 8.17 -4.58
N LYS A 177 14.13 7.61 -3.43
CA LYS A 177 15.52 7.65 -2.93
C LYS A 177 16.43 6.71 -3.70
N ASP A 178 15.91 5.52 -4.02
CA ASP A 178 16.66 4.37 -4.53
C ASP A 178 15.88 3.55 -5.58
N GLY A 179 14.81 4.11 -6.12
CA GLY A 179 13.93 3.42 -7.06
C GLY A 179 12.88 2.53 -6.42
N LEU A 180 12.85 2.43 -5.08
CA LEU A 180 11.88 1.64 -4.30
C LEU A 180 11.20 2.48 -3.21
N HIS A 181 11.98 3.24 -2.46
CA HIS A 181 11.48 4.01 -1.33
C HIS A 181 11.21 5.46 -1.77
N PRO A 182 9.96 5.94 -1.61
CA PRO A 182 9.64 7.34 -1.89
C PRO A 182 10.53 8.32 -1.08
N ASN A 183 10.75 9.49 -1.66
CA ASN A 183 11.38 10.61 -0.95
C ASN A 183 10.39 11.26 0.02
N ASP A 184 10.92 11.85 1.08
CA ASP A 184 10.18 12.71 2.01
C ASP A 184 9.64 13.96 1.33
#